data_3be017192fa609260c6eeeffa55cb487
#
_entry.id   3be017192fa609260c6eeeffa55cb487
#
_cell.length_a   1.000
_cell.length_b   1.000
_cell.length_c   1.000
_cell.angle_alpha   90.00
_cell.angle_beta   90.00
_cell.angle_gamma   90.00
#
_symmetry.space_group_name_H-M   'P 1'
#
loop_
_entity.id
_entity.type
_entity.pdbx_description
1 polymer ?
#
loop_
_entity_poly.entity_id
_entity_poly.type
_entity_poly.pdbx_seq_one_letter_code
_entity_poly.pdbx_strand_id
1 'polypeptide(L)'
;MTIENWLSKVEECKRRNATPIPNCLFTETRLSIGARFGVYIQLLRLVARSPYWRSASLLMPLSKLGEECRLGERQVQRYLVELRQAGWLETRFRGSQGNEYFLKQF
;
A
#
# COMPACT_ATOMS: atom_id res chain seq x y z
N MET A 1 14.72 0.00 5.66
CA MET A 1 13.93 0.91 6.53
C MET A 1 12.98 0.07 7.38
N THR A 2 12.88 0.34 8.67
CA THR A 2 11.90 -0.32 9.53
C THR A 2 10.54 0.37 9.41
N ILE A 3 9.49 -0.29 9.89
CA ILE A 3 8.15 0.30 9.91
C ILE A 3 8.14 1.58 10.77
N GLU A 4 8.83 1.59 11.89
CA GLU A 4 8.90 2.75 12.77
C GLU A 4 9.56 3.93 12.07
N ASN A 5 10.63 3.69 11.34
CA ASN A 5 11.30 4.74 10.57
C ASN A 5 10.40 5.29 9.48
N TRP A 6 9.65 4.42 8.80
CA TRP A 6 8.71 4.86 7.78
C TRP A 6 7.59 5.71 8.39
N LEU A 7 7.04 5.29 9.53
CA LEU A 7 6.00 6.05 10.22
C LEU A 7 6.49 7.42 10.66
N SER A 8 7.73 7.52 11.14
CA SER A 8 8.35 8.83 11.45
C SER A 8 8.42 9.72 10.23
N LYS A 9 8.80 9.16 9.08
CA LYS A 9 8.86 9.91 7.82
C LYS A 9 7.48 10.35 7.37
N VAL A 10 6.45 9.52 7.56
CA VAL A 10 5.07 9.89 7.25
C VAL A 10 4.68 11.14 8.04
N GLU A 11 4.98 11.16 9.33
CA GLU A 11 4.67 12.30 10.18
C GLU A 11 5.35 13.58 9.67
N GLU A 12 6.63 13.51 9.31
CA GLU A 12 7.36 14.64 8.75
C GLU A 12 6.77 15.12 7.42
N CYS A 13 6.36 14.18 6.57
CA CYS A 13 5.88 14.48 5.23
C CYS A 13 4.44 14.99 5.18
N LYS A 14 3.66 14.79 6.23
CA LYS A 14 2.26 15.22 6.26
C LYS A 14 2.09 16.70 6.01
N ARG A 15 2.96 17.52 6.55
CA ARG A 15 2.92 18.98 6.37
C ARG A 15 3.11 19.40 4.91
N ARG A 16 3.81 18.58 4.13
CA ARG A 16 4.11 18.85 2.71
C ARG A 16 3.14 18.16 1.77
N ASN A 17 2.13 17.47 2.31
CA ASN A 17 1.21 16.64 1.52
C ASN A 17 1.98 15.64 0.65
N ALA A 18 3.01 15.03 1.22
CA ALA A 18 3.88 14.08 0.54
C ALA A 18 3.82 12.72 1.23
N THR A 19 4.21 11.67 0.50
CA THR A 19 4.28 10.30 1.02
C THR A 19 5.71 9.80 0.88
N PRO A 20 6.35 9.34 1.97
CA PRO A 20 7.68 8.77 1.87
C PRO A 20 7.60 7.39 1.20
N ILE A 21 8.55 7.11 0.32
CA ILE A 21 8.62 5.81 -0.37
C ILE A 21 9.85 5.08 0.16
N PRO A 22 9.69 3.86 0.71
CA PRO A 22 10.82 3.10 1.22
C PRO A 22 11.85 2.79 0.15
N ASN A 23 13.13 2.89 0.50
CA ASN A 23 14.22 2.62 -0.45
C ASN A 23 14.20 1.20 -0.99
N CYS A 24 13.67 0.25 -0.22
CA CYS A 24 13.59 -1.14 -0.68
C CYS A 24 12.78 -1.30 -1.96
N LEU A 25 11.83 -0.39 -2.25
CA LEU A 25 11.06 -0.43 -3.48
C LEU A 25 11.94 -0.18 -4.71
N PHE A 26 13.04 0.55 -4.55
CA PHE A 26 13.94 0.86 -5.66
C PHE A 26 15.04 -0.19 -5.84
N THR A 27 15.31 -0.98 -4.79
CA THR A 27 16.32 -2.04 -4.84
C THR A 27 15.72 -3.42 -5.12
N GLU A 28 14.41 -3.58 -4.91
CA GLU A 28 13.72 -4.84 -5.15
C GLU A 28 13.27 -4.93 -6.61
N THR A 29 14.02 -5.66 -7.40
CA THR A 29 13.78 -5.76 -8.84
C THR A 29 12.45 -6.41 -9.19
N ARG A 30 11.91 -7.25 -8.31
CA ARG A 30 10.63 -7.93 -8.56
C ARG A 30 9.46 -6.96 -8.60
N LEU A 31 9.54 -5.85 -7.86
CA LEU A 31 8.48 -4.86 -7.80
C LEU A 31 8.76 -3.64 -8.68
N SER A 32 9.98 -3.46 -9.12
CA SER A 32 10.32 -2.33 -9.97
C SER A 32 9.69 -2.40 -11.36
N ILE A 33 9.02 -3.51 -11.68
CA ILE A 33 8.46 -3.75 -13.01
C ILE A 33 6.94 -3.74 -12.94
N GLY A 34 6.31 -2.80 -13.65
CA GLY A 34 4.91 -2.84 -13.99
C GLY A 34 3.95 -2.26 -12.96
N ALA A 35 2.69 -2.55 -13.18
CA ALA A 35 1.58 -1.92 -12.48
C ALA A 35 1.47 -2.32 -11.01
N ARG A 36 2.01 -3.48 -10.62
CA ARG A 36 2.01 -3.88 -9.20
C ARG A 36 2.83 -2.94 -8.32
N PHE A 37 3.91 -2.38 -8.87
CA PHE A 37 4.69 -1.33 -8.19
C PHE A 37 3.82 -0.10 -7.95
N GLY A 38 3.08 0.31 -8.97
CA GLY A 38 2.15 1.43 -8.85
C GLY A 38 1.04 1.19 -7.84
N VAL A 39 0.50 -0.02 -7.79
CA VAL A 39 -0.51 -0.39 -6.79
C VAL A 39 0.06 -0.29 -5.38
N TYR A 40 1.27 -0.78 -5.16
CA TYR A 40 1.90 -0.69 -3.84
C TYR A 40 2.16 0.77 -3.43
N ILE A 41 2.60 1.62 -4.36
CA ILE A 41 2.78 3.05 -4.09
C ILE A 41 1.45 3.71 -3.71
N GLN A 42 0.36 3.37 -4.40
CA GLN A 42 -0.95 3.90 -4.04
C GLN A 42 -1.39 3.44 -2.65
N LEU A 43 -1.12 2.20 -2.29
CA LEU A 43 -1.40 1.71 -0.94
C LEU A 43 -0.62 2.50 0.11
N LEU A 44 0.67 2.75 -0.12
CA LEU A 44 1.49 3.57 0.78
C LEU A 44 0.89 4.97 0.94
N ARG A 45 0.50 5.58 -0.16
CA ARG A 45 -0.09 6.92 -0.16
C ARG A 45 -1.42 6.94 0.62
N LEU A 46 -2.29 5.98 0.37
CA LEU A 46 -3.58 5.90 1.03
C LEU A 46 -3.43 5.64 2.54
N VAL A 47 -2.51 4.75 2.91
CA VAL A 47 -2.21 4.51 4.32
C VAL A 47 -1.70 5.79 4.98
N ALA A 48 -0.76 6.50 4.36
CA ALA A 48 -0.17 7.71 4.92
C ALA A 48 -1.21 8.82 5.13
N ARG A 49 -2.26 8.85 4.32
CA ARG A 49 -3.34 9.84 4.42
C ARG A 49 -4.50 9.40 5.31
N SER A 50 -4.51 8.14 5.71
CA SER A 50 -5.56 7.60 6.56
C SER A 50 -5.47 8.17 7.98
N PRO A 51 -6.61 8.36 8.68
CA PRO A 51 -6.58 8.69 10.10
C PRO A 51 -5.89 7.63 10.95
N TYR A 52 -5.81 6.41 10.45
CA TYR A 52 -5.20 5.27 11.16
C TYR A 52 -3.83 4.90 10.59
N TRP A 53 -3.12 5.86 10.03
CA TRP A 53 -1.84 5.62 9.36
C TRP A 53 -0.78 4.93 10.23
N ARG A 54 -0.86 5.12 11.56
CA ARG A 54 0.11 4.51 12.49
C ARG A 54 0.04 2.99 12.53
N SER A 55 -1.08 2.40 12.12
CA SER A 55 -1.20 0.94 12.05
C SER A 55 -0.59 0.34 10.77
N ALA A 56 -0.14 1.18 9.85
CA ALA A 56 0.41 0.78 8.55
C ALA A 56 -0.56 -0.14 7.77
N SER A 57 -1.85 0.11 7.92
CA SER A 57 -2.88 -0.68 7.26
C SER A 57 -3.94 0.23 6.65
N LEU A 58 -4.70 -0.34 5.73
CA LEU A 58 -5.77 0.36 5.04
C LEU A 58 -6.99 -0.56 4.98
N LEU A 59 -8.14 -0.05 5.39
CA LEU A 59 -9.42 -0.76 5.28
C LEU A 59 -10.23 -0.12 4.16
N MET A 60 -10.48 -0.88 3.09
CA MET A 60 -11.12 -0.33 1.89
C MET A 60 -11.72 -1.45 1.05
N PRO A 61 -12.92 -1.26 0.46
CA PRO A 61 -13.43 -2.21 -0.51
C PRO A 61 -12.55 -2.28 -1.76
N LEU A 62 -12.52 -3.44 -2.40
CA LEU A 62 -11.72 -3.65 -3.60
C LEU A 62 -12.10 -2.67 -4.73
N SER A 63 -13.40 -2.41 -4.89
CA SER A 63 -13.89 -1.46 -5.90
C SER A 63 -13.32 -0.07 -5.69
N LYS A 64 -13.25 0.38 -4.44
CA LYS A 64 -12.71 1.69 -4.10
C LYS A 64 -11.21 1.74 -4.36
N LEU A 65 -10.49 0.68 -4.02
CA LEU A 65 -9.06 0.60 -4.29
C LEU A 65 -8.79 0.63 -5.80
N GLY A 66 -9.63 -0.05 -6.59
CA GLY A 66 -9.55 0.01 -8.06
C GLY A 66 -9.69 1.42 -8.59
N GLU A 67 -10.65 2.17 -8.08
CA GLU A 67 -10.83 3.58 -8.45
C GLU A 67 -9.59 4.41 -8.13
N GLU A 68 -9.03 4.23 -6.94
CA GLU A 68 -7.84 4.97 -6.50
C GLU A 68 -6.61 4.64 -7.37
N CYS A 69 -6.49 3.39 -7.81
CA CYS A 69 -5.40 2.95 -8.69
C CYS A 69 -5.68 3.22 -10.16
N ARG A 70 -6.91 3.64 -10.51
CA ARG A 70 -7.36 3.80 -11.90
C ARG A 70 -7.23 2.52 -12.71
N LEU A 71 -7.56 1.41 -12.08
CA LEU A 71 -7.53 0.08 -12.69
C LEU A 71 -8.86 -0.63 -12.43
N GLY A 72 -9.17 -1.60 -13.28
CA GLY A 72 -10.32 -2.48 -13.03
C GLY A 72 -10.09 -3.36 -11.81
N GLU A 73 -11.17 -3.80 -11.18
CA GLU A 73 -11.08 -4.64 -9.98
C GLU A 73 -10.27 -5.91 -10.21
N ARG A 74 -10.44 -6.54 -11.37
CA ARG A 74 -9.70 -7.77 -11.71
C ARG A 74 -8.20 -7.53 -11.75
N GLN A 75 -7.78 -6.42 -12.35
CA GLN A 75 -6.36 -6.08 -12.45
C GLN A 75 -5.77 -5.79 -11.08
N VAL A 76 -6.47 -4.99 -10.28
CA VAL A 76 -6.01 -4.69 -8.92
C VAL A 76 -5.91 -5.97 -8.10
N GLN A 77 -6.93 -6.82 -8.18
CA GLN A 77 -6.93 -8.08 -7.45
C GLN A 77 -5.74 -8.96 -7.85
N ARG A 78 -5.43 -9.04 -9.13
CA ARG A 78 -4.28 -9.80 -9.62
C ARG A 78 -2.97 -9.25 -9.07
N TYR A 79 -2.79 -7.94 -9.10
CA TYR A 79 -1.58 -7.31 -8.57
C TYR A 79 -1.48 -7.45 -7.05
N LEU A 80 -2.60 -7.40 -6.34
CA LEU A 80 -2.61 -7.65 -4.89
C LEU A 80 -2.18 -9.08 -4.56
N VAL A 81 -2.63 -10.06 -5.35
CA VAL A 81 -2.20 -11.45 -5.19
C VAL A 81 -0.69 -11.57 -5.41
N GLU A 82 -0.16 -10.94 -6.45
CA GLU A 82 1.27 -10.95 -6.74
C GLU A 82 2.09 -10.31 -5.60
N LEU A 83 1.62 -9.18 -5.07
CA LEU A 83 2.28 -8.51 -3.95
C LEU A 83 2.25 -9.38 -2.69
N ARG A 84 1.13 -10.04 -2.44
CA ARG A 84 0.99 -10.93 -1.29
C ARG A 84 1.91 -12.14 -1.40
N GLN A 85 1.99 -12.74 -2.59
CA GLN A 85 2.88 -13.88 -2.84
C GLN A 85 4.35 -13.50 -2.69
N ALA A 86 4.69 -12.27 -3.01
CA ALA A 86 6.06 -11.76 -2.84
C ALA A 86 6.38 -11.33 -1.40
N GLY A 87 5.40 -11.41 -0.48
CA GLY A 87 5.62 -11.04 0.92
C GLY A 87 5.57 -9.55 1.22
N TRP A 88 5.05 -8.73 0.29
CA TRP A 88 4.96 -7.29 0.49
C TRP A 88 3.69 -6.85 1.19
N LEU A 89 2.68 -7.71 1.21
CA LEU A 89 1.34 -7.35 1.61
C LEU A 89 0.67 -8.54 2.29
N GLU A 90 -0.12 -8.27 3.32
CA GLU A 90 -1.10 -9.19 3.87
C GLU A 90 -2.48 -8.60 3.72
N THR A 91 -3.49 -9.45 3.53
CA THR A 91 -4.88 -9.01 3.46
C THR A 91 -5.73 -9.80 4.42
N ARG A 92 -6.74 -9.13 5.00
CA ARG A 92 -7.76 -9.78 5.84
C ARG A 92 -9.13 -9.28 5.41
N PHE A 93 -10.05 -10.21 5.22
CA PHE A 93 -11.42 -9.87 4.88
C PHE A 93 -12.15 -9.36 6.13
N ARG A 94 -12.83 -8.22 6.00
CA ARG A 94 -13.56 -7.57 7.10
C ARG A 94 -15.05 -7.41 6.78
N GLY A 95 -15.66 -8.37 6.13
CA GLY A 95 -17.08 -8.37 5.83
C GLY A 95 -17.49 -7.23 4.90
N SER A 96 -18.57 -6.53 5.24
CA SER A 96 -19.10 -5.44 4.42
C SER A 96 -18.19 -4.23 4.33
N GLN A 97 -17.20 -4.12 5.22
CA GLN A 97 -16.24 -3.02 5.20
C GLN A 97 -15.16 -3.18 4.14
N GLY A 98 -15.06 -4.37 3.53
CA GLY A 98 -14.07 -4.68 2.51
C GLY A 98 -12.88 -5.44 3.06
N ASN A 99 -11.71 -5.20 2.47
CA ASN A 99 -10.47 -5.86 2.88
C ASN A 99 -9.60 -4.89 3.66
N GLU A 100 -8.89 -5.42 4.63
CA GLU A 100 -7.83 -4.70 5.32
C GLU A 100 -6.49 -5.14 4.75
N TYR A 101 -5.68 -4.17 4.31
CA TYR A 101 -4.39 -4.40 3.68
C TYR A 101 -3.28 -3.96 4.63
N PHE A 102 -2.37 -4.87 4.95
CA PHE A 102 -1.26 -4.63 5.86
C PHE A 102 0.03 -4.56 5.06
N LEU A 103 0.71 -3.42 5.11
CA LEU A 103 1.98 -3.24 4.42
C LEU A 103 3.09 -3.93 5.19
N LYS A 104 3.99 -4.62 4.48
CA LYS A 104 5.03 -5.46 5.09
C LYS A 104 6.46 -5.02 4.77
N GLN A 105 6.66 -4.26 3.69
CA GLN A 105 8.01 -3.88 3.24
C GLN A 105 8.20 -2.37 3.31
N PHE A 106 9.28 -1.98 3.96
CA PHE A 106 9.60 -0.58 4.22
C PHE A 106 11.06 -0.22 3.94
#